data_d4f55340983829ecc93f60d62e368e5c
#
_entry.id   d4f55340983829ecc93f60d62e368e5c
#
_cell.length_a   1.000
_cell.length_b   1.000
_cell.length_c   1.000
_cell.angle_alpha   90.00
_cell.angle_beta   90.00
_cell.angle_gamma   90.00
#
_symmetry.space_group_name_H-M   'P 1'
#
loop_
_entity.id
_entity.type
_entity.pdbx_description
1 polymer ?
#
loop_
_entity_poly.entity_id
_entity_poly.type
_entity_poly.pdbx_seq_one_letter_code
_entity_poly.pdbx_strand_id
1 'polypeptide(L)'
;MKLQAMIDSIDPDVRSMAERLMKSEDFFSLKEFEGGYEAFIKVEGGILLPGVVLEDGAVVEYECQCQSECNICVHVAAMLLGIQKMLQAGCNDYHEAIEKSGP
;
A
#
# COMPACT_ATOMS: atom_id res chain seq x y z
N MET A 1 -8.68 -1.12 -12.89
CA MET A 1 -8.74 -2.46 -12.30
C MET A 1 -9.19 -2.36 -10.86
N LYS A 2 -10.12 -3.21 -10.45
CA LYS A 2 -10.60 -3.18 -9.08
C LYS A 2 -9.48 -3.54 -8.10
N LEU A 3 -9.53 -2.98 -6.90
CA LEU A 3 -8.49 -3.18 -5.89
C LEU A 3 -8.20 -4.66 -5.64
N GLN A 4 -9.24 -5.46 -5.42
CA GLN A 4 -9.05 -6.89 -5.16
C GLN A 4 -8.41 -7.62 -6.33
N ALA A 5 -8.83 -7.30 -7.55
CA ALA A 5 -8.25 -7.91 -8.76
C ALA A 5 -6.76 -7.55 -8.90
N MET A 6 -6.42 -6.32 -8.58
CA MET A 6 -5.03 -5.89 -8.62
C MET A 6 -4.19 -6.59 -7.55
N ILE A 7 -4.74 -6.73 -6.34
CA ILE A 7 -4.08 -7.48 -5.27
C ILE A 7 -3.85 -8.94 -5.70
N ASP A 8 -4.85 -9.55 -6.33
CA ASP A 8 -4.74 -10.93 -6.80
C ASP A 8 -3.70 -11.09 -7.90
N SER A 9 -3.37 -10.01 -8.61
CA SER A 9 -2.38 -10.05 -9.68
C SER A 9 -0.94 -9.86 -9.18
N ILE A 10 -0.74 -9.56 -7.90
CA ILE A 10 0.59 -9.37 -7.33
C ILE A 10 1.35 -10.70 -7.36
N ASP A 11 2.60 -10.67 -7.84
CA ASP A 11 3.46 -11.84 -7.80
C ASP A 11 3.58 -12.35 -6.35
N PRO A 12 3.44 -13.67 -6.10
CA PRO A 12 3.49 -14.21 -4.75
C PRO A 12 4.74 -13.85 -3.95
N ASP A 13 5.90 -13.78 -4.61
CA ASP A 13 7.14 -13.39 -3.93
C ASP A 13 7.10 -11.92 -3.52
N VAL A 14 6.58 -11.06 -4.41
CA VAL A 14 6.42 -9.63 -4.12
C VAL A 14 5.41 -9.46 -2.98
N ARG A 15 4.33 -10.22 -2.99
CA ARG A 15 3.32 -10.16 -1.94
C ARG A 15 3.89 -10.52 -0.57
N SER A 16 4.69 -11.59 -0.50
CA SER A 16 5.36 -11.99 0.75
C SER A 16 6.26 -10.89 1.27
N MET A 17 7.02 -10.26 0.39
CA MET A 17 7.90 -9.16 0.76
C MET A 17 7.10 -7.95 1.23
N ALA A 18 5.98 -7.66 0.56
CA ALA A 18 5.10 -6.56 0.94
C ALA A 18 4.49 -6.78 2.32
N GLU A 19 4.07 -8.00 2.62
CA GLU A 19 3.51 -8.31 3.94
C GLU A 19 4.53 -8.12 5.04
N ARG A 20 5.79 -8.49 4.79
CA ARG A 20 6.88 -8.25 5.75
C ARG A 20 7.15 -6.75 5.91
N LEU A 21 7.16 -6.01 4.82
CA LEU A 21 7.37 -4.57 4.86
C LEU A 21 6.31 -3.88 5.71
N MET A 22 5.03 -4.26 5.51
CA MET A 22 3.92 -3.68 6.26
C MET A 22 4.06 -3.86 7.78
N LYS A 23 4.72 -4.92 8.21
CA LYS A 23 4.94 -5.22 9.63
C LYS A 23 6.21 -4.61 10.18
N SER A 24 7.03 -4.00 9.33
CA SER A 24 8.29 -3.40 9.74
C SER A 24 8.11 -1.93 10.08
N GLU A 25 9.11 -1.37 10.76
CA GLU A 25 9.13 0.06 11.10
C GLU A 25 9.36 0.93 9.85
N ASP A 26 9.81 0.34 8.76
CA ASP A 26 10.08 1.08 7.52
C ASP A 26 8.79 1.53 6.83
N PHE A 27 7.69 0.83 7.07
CA PHE A 27 6.37 1.21 6.55
C PHE A 27 5.67 2.06 7.61
N PHE A 28 6.08 3.31 7.74
CA PHE A 28 5.67 4.10 8.90
C PHE A 28 4.47 4.99 8.70
N SER A 29 3.95 5.13 7.49
CA SER A 29 2.73 5.91 7.26
C SER A 29 2.03 5.45 5.98
N LEU A 30 0.72 5.35 6.03
CA LEU A 30 -0.15 5.16 4.88
C LEU A 30 -1.48 5.80 5.24
N LYS A 31 -1.88 6.81 4.48
CA LYS A 31 -3.09 7.59 4.75
C LYS A 31 -3.83 7.95 3.49
N GLU A 32 -5.14 8.14 3.61
CA GLU A 32 -5.96 8.67 2.55
C GLU A 32 -5.73 10.18 2.44
N PHE A 33 -5.62 10.68 1.22
CA PHE A 33 -5.37 12.09 0.98
C PHE A 33 -5.99 12.51 -0.35
N GLU A 34 -6.97 13.43 -0.30
CA GLU A 34 -7.61 14.03 -1.48
C GLU A 34 -7.98 13.05 -2.60
N GLY A 35 -8.67 11.96 -2.23
CA GLY A 35 -9.13 10.99 -3.21
C GLY A 35 -8.12 9.93 -3.59
N GLY A 36 -6.93 9.98 -2.99
CA GLY A 36 -5.88 8.99 -3.20
C GLY A 36 -5.31 8.54 -1.87
N TYR A 37 -4.25 7.75 -1.96
CA TYR A 37 -3.52 7.26 -0.80
C TYR A 37 -2.04 7.56 -0.99
N GLU A 38 -1.38 7.89 0.10
CA GLU A 38 0.03 8.21 0.11
C GLU A 38 0.70 7.47 1.26
N ALA A 39 1.88 6.93 1.02
CA ALA A 39 2.64 6.24 2.04
C ALA A 39 4.03 6.83 2.18
N PHE A 40 4.62 6.68 3.36
CA PHE A 40 6.02 7.02 3.63
C PHE A 40 6.71 5.72 3.98
N ILE A 41 7.64 5.29 3.13
CA ILE A 41 8.37 4.04 3.30
C ILE A 41 9.86 4.33 3.34
N LYS A 42 10.49 3.97 4.46
CA LYS A 42 11.92 4.16 4.63
C LYS A 42 12.68 3.11 3.83
N VAL A 43 13.67 3.55 3.06
CA VAL A 43 14.54 2.67 2.28
C VAL A 43 15.98 3.09 2.51
N GLU A 44 16.90 2.28 2.03
CA GLU A 44 18.31 2.65 2.07
C GLU A 44 18.51 3.92 1.25
N GLY A 45 19.07 4.94 1.88
CA GLY A 45 19.33 6.21 1.22
C GLY A 45 18.22 7.24 1.29
N GLY A 46 17.07 6.93 1.92
CA GLY A 46 16.02 7.93 2.05
C GLY A 46 14.63 7.39 2.30
N ILE A 47 13.65 8.12 1.80
CA ILE A 47 12.23 7.79 1.98
C ILE A 47 11.57 7.80 0.62
N LEU A 48 10.76 6.77 0.35
CA LEU A 48 9.91 6.72 -0.84
C LEU A 48 8.51 7.23 -0.48
N LEU A 49 7.87 7.88 -1.46
CA LEU A 49 6.52 8.43 -1.32
C LEU A 49 5.63 7.85 -2.42
N PRO A 50 5.34 6.54 -2.38
CA PRO A 50 4.46 5.96 -3.39
C PRO A 50 3.02 6.45 -3.21
N GLY A 51 2.28 6.48 -4.30
CA GLY A 51 0.89 6.93 -4.31
C GLY A 51 -0.01 5.97 -5.07
N VAL A 52 -1.26 5.90 -4.65
CA VAL A 52 -2.30 5.09 -5.31
C VAL A 52 -3.57 5.92 -5.33
N VAL A 53 -4.23 5.99 -6.49
CA VAL A 53 -5.52 6.69 -6.62
C VAL A 53 -6.61 5.65 -6.89
N LEU A 54 -7.67 5.72 -6.09
CA LEU A 54 -8.84 4.86 -6.25
C LEU A 54 -10.04 5.71 -6.68
N GLU A 55 -10.84 5.17 -7.61
CA GLU A 55 -12.13 5.73 -7.97
C GLU A 55 -13.14 4.58 -8.01
N ASP A 56 -14.20 4.70 -7.21
CA ASP A 56 -15.26 3.68 -7.12
C ASP A 56 -14.72 2.27 -6.84
N GLY A 57 -13.69 2.20 -5.99
CA GLY A 57 -13.10 0.91 -5.60
C GLY A 57 -12.10 0.36 -6.61
N ALA A 58 -11.82 1.09 -7.68
CA ALA A 58 -10.86 0.67 -8.70
C ALA A 58 -9.59 1.51 -8.63
N VAL A 59 -8.45 0.86 -8.83
CA VAL A 59 -7.16 1.55 -8.91
C VAL A 59 -7.05 2.15 -10.31
N VAL A 60 -7.01 3.48 -10.39
CA VAL A 60 -6.91 4.18 -11.67
C VAL A 60 -5.51 4.70 -11.93
N GLU A 61 -4.71 4.84 -10.88
CA GLU A 61 -3.34 5.32 -11.03
C GLU A 61 -2.51 4.85 -9.83
N TYR A 62 -1.25 4.56 -10.05
CA TYR A 62 -0.31 4.27 -8.99
C TYR A 62 1.10 4.63 -9.44
N GLU A 63 1.95 5.00 -8.49
CA GLU A 63 3.33 5.34 -8.79
C GLU A 63 4.24 5.04 -7.61
N CYS A 64 5.51 4.82 -7.89
CA CYS A 64 6.55 4.67 -6.88
C CYS A 64 7.87 5.14 -7.48
N GLN A 65 8.68 5.81 -6.67
CA GLN A 65 9.97 6.34 -7.10
C GLN A 65 11.07 5.27 -7.14
N CYS A 66 10.76 4.03 -6.72
CA CYS A 66 11.73 2.95 -6.80
C CYS A 66 11.99 2.58 -8.27
N GLN A 67 13.14 1.99 -8.52
CA GLN A 67 13.52 1.60 -9.87
C GLN A 67 13.27 0.12 -10.12
N SER A 68 12.15 -0.39 -9.62
CA SER A 68 11.77 -1.77 -9.82
C SER A 68 11.31 -2.01 -11.26
N GLU A 69 11.70 -3.14 -11.83
CA GLU A 69 11.24 -3.54 -13.15
C GLU A 69 9.88 -4.23 -13.09
N CYS A 70 9.37 -4.49 -11.89
CA CYS A 70 8.06 -5.11 -11.71
C CYS A 70 6.95 -4.10 -11.98
N ASN A 71 5.85 -4.54 -12.60
CA ASN A 71 4.68 -3.70 -12.81
C ASN A 71 4.12 -3.20 -11.49
N ILE A 72 4.04 -4.08 -10.50
CA ILE A 72 3.64 -3.72 -9.15
C ILE A 72 4.83 -4.03 -8.26
N CYS A 73 5.53 -2.99 -7.81
CA CYS A 73 6.69 -3.16 -6.94
C CYS A 73 6.23 -3.51 -5.51
N VAL A 74 7.17 -3.92 -4.66
CA VAL A 74 6.87 -4.28 -3.27
C VAL A 74 6.24 -3.12 -2.51
N HIS A 75 6.62 -1.88 -2.81
CA HIS A 75 6.11 -0.71 -2.11
C HIS A 75 4.64 -0.45 -2.46
N VAL A 76 4.29 -0.50 -3.75
CA VAL A 76 2.91 -0.35 -4.19
C VAL A 76 2.08 -1.54 -3.70
N ALA A 77 2.64 -2.76 -3.75
CA ALA A 77 1.94 -3.94 -3.23
C ALA A 77 1.59 -3.77 -1.76
N ALA A 78 2.51 -3.27 -0.94
CA ALA A 78 2.26 -3.02 0.48
C ALA A 78 1.13 -1.99 0.64
N MET A 79 1.12 -0.94 -0.18
CA MET A 79 0.05 0.06 -0.15
C MET A 79 -1.31 -0.57 -0.47
N LEU A 80 -1.38 -1.38 -1.53
CA LEU A 80 -2.65 -2.01 -1.92
C LEU A 80 -3.20 -2.89 -0.80
N LEU A 81 -2.35 -3.69 -0.18
CA LEU A 81 -2.75 -4.53 0.94
C LEU A 81 -3.17 -3.69 2.14
N GLY A 82 -2.46 -2.61 2.42
CA GLY A 82 -2.79 -1.69 3.52
C GLY A 82 -4.10 -0.96 3.27
N ILE A 83 -4.34 -0.50 2.04
CA ILE A 83 -5.58 0.16 1.66
C ILE A 83 -6.77 -0.79 1.86
N GLN A 84 -6.62 -2.05 1.49
CA GLN A 84 -7.67 -3.03 1.71
C GLN A 84 -8.05 -3.13 3.20
N LYS A 85 -7.06 -3.16 4.08
CA LYS A 85 -7.31 -3.18 5.53
C LYS A 85 -7.99 -1.90 6.01
N MET A 86 -7.59 -0.75 5.48
CA MET A 86 -8.21 0.53 5.83
C MET A 86 -9.69 0.55 5.44
N LEU A 87 -10.01 0.08 4.24
CA LEU A 87 -11.39 0.04 3.76
C LEU A 87 -12.23 -0.92 4.60
N GLN A 88 -11.68 -2.07 4.97
CA GLN A 88 -12.38 -3.04 5.81
C GLN A 88 -12.67 -2.48 7.20
N ALA A 89 -11.76 -1.69 7.74
CA ALA A 89 -11.89 -1.09 9.07
C ALA A 89 -12.63 0.25 9.06
N GLY A 90 -12.86 0.83 7.89
CA GLY A 90 -13.49 2.14 7.77
C GLY A 90 -12.61 3.28 8.28
N CYS A 91 -11.30 3.16 8.13
CA CYS A 91 -10.32 4.14 8.62
C CYS A 91 -9.59 4.83 7.49
N ASN A 92 -9.11 6.05 7.75
CA ASN A 92 -8.34 6.84 6.79
C ASN A 92 -6.83 6.71 7.01
N ASP A 93 -6.41 5.91 7.99
CA ASP A 93 -5.03 5.73 8.39
C ASP A 93 -4.78 4.24 8.62
N TYR A 94 -3.69 3.71 8.04
CA TYR A 94 -3.38 2.29 8.13
C TYR A 94 -3.09 1.84 9.57
N HIS A 95 -2.33 2.62 10.33
CA HIS A 95 -1.99 2.24 11.70
C HIS A 95 -3.23 2.21 12.58
N GLU A 96 -4.15 3.14 12.37
CA GLU A 96 -5.43 3.15 13.06
C GLU A 96 -6.26 1.92 12.69
N ALA A 97 -6.24 1.54 11.41
CA ALA A 97 -6.96 0.35 10.94
C ALA A 97 -6.43 -0.92 11.61
N ILE A 98 -5.11 -1.03 11.75
CA ILE A 98 -4.49 -2.18 12.41
C ILE A 98 -4.89 -2.24 13.89
N GLU A 99 -4.91 -1.12 14.59
CA GLU A 99 -5.33 -1.05 15.99
C GLU A 99 -6.79 -1.50 16.15
N LYS A 100 -7.66 -1.07 15.26
CA LYS A 100 -9.08 -1.45 15.30
C LYS A 100 -9.31 -2.91 14.96
N SER A 101 -8.49 -3.46 14.07
CA SER A 101 -8.61 -4.87 13.69
C SER A 101 -8.17 -5.81 14.83
N GLY A 102 -7.50 -5.26 15.82
CA GLY A 102 -7.04 -5.98 16.98
C GLY A 102 -5.87 -6.88 16.69
N PRO A 103 -5.34 -7.54 17.72
CA PRO A 103 -4.28 -8.50 17.53
C PRO A 103 -4.80 -9.77 16.88
#